data_82b95ba666d6e7353d0351576f5a6ae9
#
_entry.id   82b95ba666d6e7353d0351576f5a6ae9
#
_cell.length_a   1.000
_cell.length_b   1.000
_cell.length_c   1.000
_cell.angle_alpha   90.00
_cell.angle_beta   90.00
_cell.angle_gamma   90.00
#
_symmetry.space_group_name_H-M   'P 1'
#
loop_
_entity.id
_entity.type
_entity.pdbx_description
1 polymer ?
#
loop_
_entity_poly.entity_id
_entity_poly.type
_entity_poly.pdbx_seq_one_letter_code
_entity_poly.pdbx_strand_id
1 'polypeptide(L)'
;MRSTVTVAAVSVNTTPMDLKNNIANILAAYQEAVAAGADVVVTPELGVTGYGLQDMFYVASMMEKVPAVIKDLASKVQPNTLLAVGFPLLTPGGQLYNAAALLGENQVLGIVLKQHLARSGIHYEPRWFTPWPHGVTTVIDFAGEQVMAGDLVFDVSGVRIGFEICEDSWVADRPGRSLCRRLADIILNPSASHFAIGKQAERVAFVTEGSRAFGTVYVYTNLLGCESGRAVYDGDMMIASAGKLVAMSERLSFAPYKVLLANCDLRQGRMLRRQSGMLLSDPIAEADGVVFTGIEFKPENTALDITPPCAVRGEDEHEVAGRVVALGLWDWMRKTHTGGFALSLSGGADSALCAAM
;
A
#
# COMPACT_ATOMS: atom_id res chain seq x y z
N MET A 1 -21.31 -14.48 9.94
CA MET A 1 -19.91 -13.97 9.85
C MET A 1 -19.42 -14.23 8.43
N ARG A 2 -18.95 -13.21 7.76
CA ARG A 2 -18.47 -13.30 6.36
C ARG A 2 -17.36 -14.33 6.23
N SER A 3 -17.42 -15.16 5.21
CA SER A 3 -16.48 -16.27 4.98
C SER A 3 -15.44 -15.94 3.89
N THR A 4 -15.78 -15.09 2.92
CA THR A 4 -14.92 -14.69 1.81
C THR A 4 -14.88 -13.17 1.67
N VAL A 5 -13.78 -12.67 1.13
CA VAL A 5 -13.58 -11.25 0.80
C VAL A 5 -12.79 -11.14 -0.49
N THR A 6 -13.20 -10.25 -1.38
CA THR A 6 -12.42 -9.90 -2.57
C THR A 6 -11.57 -8.69 -2.27
N VAL A 7 -10.26 -8.87 -2.25
CA VAL A 7 -9.29 -7.81 -2.04
C VAL A 7 -8.60 -7.43 -3.34
N ALA A 8 -8.28 -6.16 -3.50
CA ALA A 8 -7.50 -5.66 -4.61
C ALA A 8 -6.27 -4.88 -4.11
N ALA A 9 -5.12 -5.24 -4.64
CA ALA A 9 -3.91 -4.43 -4.59
C ALA A 9 -3.82 -3.57 -5.85
N VAL A 10 -3.50 -2.29 -5.68
CA VAL A 10 -3.35 -1.34 -6.79
C VAL A 10 -1.95 -0.74 -6.73
N SER A 11 -1.17 -0.84 -7.80
CA SER A 11 0.05 -0.06 -7.97
C SER A 11 -0.24 1.19 -8.81
N VAL A 12 0.34 2.32 -8.43
CA VAL A 12 0.12 3.61 -9.10
C VAL A 12 1.45 4.24 -9.44
N ASN A 13 1.58 4.73 -10.68
CA ASN A 13 2.72 5.51 -11.13
C ASN A 13 2.50 6.98 -10.77
N THR A 14 2.97 7.37 -9.59
CA THR A 14 2.78 8.71 -9.03
C THR A 14 3.81 9.70 -9.54
N THR A 15 3.39 10.96 -9.65
CA THR A 15 4.29 12.08 -9.86
C THR A 15 4.33 12.92 -8.59
N PRO A 16 5.51 13.14 -7.97
CA PRO A 16 5.61 13.95 -6.77
C PRO A 16 4.94 15.33 -6.94
N MET A 17 4.12 15.71 -5.95
CA MET A 17 3.34 16.96 -5.91
C MET A 17 2.14 17.05 -6.87
N ASP A 18 1.97 16.15 -7.82
CA ASP A 18 0.85 16.18 -8.76
C ASP A 18 -0.40 15.51 -8.16
N LEU A 19 -0.97 16.15 -7.14
CA LEU A 19 -2.16 15.66 -6.44
C LEU A 19 -3.30 15.32 -7.42
N LYS A 20 -3.49 16.16 -8.44
CA LYS A 20 -4.60 16.00 -9.39
C LYS A 20 -4.50 14.68 -10.16
N ASN A 21 -3.36 14.43 -10.79
CA ASN A 21 -3.19 13.23 -11.61
C ASN A 21 -3.00 11.97 -10.76
N ASN A 22 -2.31 12.08 -9.61
CA ASN A 22 -2.20 10.95 -8.68
C ASN A 22 -3.58 10.47 -8.20
N ILE A 23 -4.47 11.40 -7.80
CA ILE A 23 -5.85 11.08 -7.40
C ILE A 23 -6.66 10.54 -8.57
N ALA A 24 -6.51 11.08 -9.78
CA ALA A 24 -7.20 10.58 -10.96
C ALA A 24 -6.82 9.10 -11.25
N ASN A 25 -5.53 8.76 -11.15
CA ASN A 25 -5.04 7.40 -11.32
C ASN A 25 -5.52 6.46 -10.20
N ILE A 26 -5.51 6.92 -8.94
CA ILE A 26 -6.05 6.16 -7.80
C ILE A 26 -7.53 5.85 -8.01
N LEU A 27 -8.32 6.86 -8.41
CA LEU A 27 -9.76 6.69 -8.65
C LEU A 27 -10.04 5.74 -9.81
N ALA A 28 -9.32 5.88 -10.92
CA ALA A 28 -9.48 5.00 -12.08
C ALA A 28 -9.18 3.53 -11.72
N ALA A 29 -8.08 3.31 -11.00
CA ALA A 29 -7.71 1.98 -10.53
C ALA A 29 -8.72 1.40 -9.52
N TYR A 30 -9.20 2.24 -8.59
CA TYR A 30 -10.25 1.85 -7.64
C TYR A 30 -11.54 1.46 -8.36
N GLN A 31 -11.99 2.26 -9.33
CA GLN A 31 -13.20 1.99 -10.10
C GLN A 31 -13.08 0.69 -10.90
N GLU A 32 -11.92 0.43 -11.52
CA GLU A 32 -11.62 -0.83 -12.20
C GLU A 32 -11.68 -2.02 -11.23
N ALA A 33 -11.06 -1.91 -10.06
CA ALA A 33 -11.07 -2.95 -9.04
C ALA A 33 -12.50 -3.26 -8.55
N VAL A 34 -13.30 -2.23 -8.25
CA VAL A 34 -14.68 -2.40 -7.78
C VAL A 34 -15.59 -2.95 -8.88
N ALA A 35 -15.40 -2.53 -10.13
CA ALA A 35 -16.13 -3.10 -11.29
C ALA A 35 -15.79 -4.59 -11.47
N ALA A 36 -14.57 -5.02 -11.12
CA ALA A 36 -14.15 -6.41 -11.12
C ALA A 36 -14.56 -7.16 -9.83
N GLY A 37 -15.29 -6.52 -8.90
CA GLY A 37 -15.87 -7.14 -7.73
C GLY A 37 -15.07 -7.01 -6.43
N ALA A 38 -14.11 -6.09 -6.33
CA ALA A 38 -13.38 -5.86 -5.10
C ALA A 38 -14.28 -5.30 -3.98
N ASP A 39 -14.12 -5.83 -2.78
CA ASP A 39 -14.71 -5.32 -1.54
C ASP A 39 -13.77 -4.29 -0.88
N VAL A 40 -12.45 -4.57 -0.91
CA VAL A 40 -11.40 -3.77 -0.29
C VAL A 40 -10.29 -3.51 -1.29
N VAL A 41 -9.93 -2.25 -1.49
CA VAL A 41 -8.87 -1.81 -2.40
C VAL A 41 -7.78 -1.10 -1.60
N VAL A 42 -6.52 -1.45 -1.80
CA VAL A 42 -5.37 -0.78 -1.19
C VAL A 42 -4.46 -0.18 -2.25
N THR A 43 -4.06 1.07 -2.05
CA THR A 43 -3.11 1.81 -2.88
C THR A 43 -1.77 1.99 -2.16
N PRO A 44 -0.70 2.37 -2.85
CA PRO A 44 0.64 2.46 -2.26
C PRO A 44 0.79 3.50 -1.16
N GLU A 45 1.86 3.35 -0.39
CA GLU A 45 2.35 4.31 0.60
C GLU A 45 2.58 5.68 -0.05
N LEU A 46 2.09 6.76 0.61
CA LEU A 46 2.18 8.14 0.13
C LEU A 46 1.71 8.35 -1.33
N GLY A 47 0.88 7.44 -1.85
CA GLY A 47 0.42 7.45 -3.25
C GLY A 47 -0.35 8.71 -3.65
N VAL A 48 -0.91 9.45 -2.70
CA VAL A 48 -1.63 10.70 -2.96
C VAL A 48 -0.67 11.82 -3.38
N THR A 49 0.46 11.95 -2.70
CA THR A 49 1.44 13.03 -2.94
C THR A 49 2.64 12.58 -3.76
N GLY A 50 2.87 11.28 -3.86
CA GLY A 50 4.15 10.68 -4.20
C GLY A 50 5.06 10.53 -2.98
N TYR A 51 5.92 9.53 -2.98
CA TYR A 51 6.88 9.26 -1.92
C TYR A 51 8.13 10.14 -2.04
N GLY A 52 8.54 10.44 -3.26
CA GLY A 52 9.79 11.15 -3.58
C GLY A 52 9.73 12.68 -3.46
N LEU A 53 8.88 13.25 -2.61
CA LEU A 53 8.76 14.70 -2.41
C LEU A 53 10.03 15.36 -1.87
N GLN A 54 10.91 14.61 -1.20
CA GLN A 54 12.11 15.14 -0.55
C GLN A 54 11.75 16.27 0.46
N ASP A 55 12.53 17.34 0.49
CA ASP A 55 12.29 18.48 1.39
C ASP A 55 11.00 19.27 1.08
N MET A 56 10.29 18.93 0.00
CA MET A 56 8.95 19.49 -0.23
C MET A 56 7.92 19.05 0.81
N PHE A 57 8.20 17.99 1.58
CA PHE A 57 7.41 17.65 2.77
C PHE A 57 7.37 18.76 3.83
N TYR A 58 8.35 19.68 3.84
CA TYR A 58 8.34 20.85 4.74
C TYR A 58 7.44 22.01 4.25
N VAL A 59 6.87 21.91 3.04
CA VAL A 59 5.99 22.95 2.51
C VAL A 59 4.58 22.80 3.12
N ALA A 60 4.34 23.48 4.24
CA ALA A 60 3.10 23.38 5.00
C ALA A 60 1.86 23.64 4.14
N SER A 61 1.87 24.68 3.30
CA SER A 61 0.74 25.04 2.43
C SER A 61 0.32 23.94 1.43
N MET A 62 1.20 22.98 1.16
CA MET A 62 0.88 21.79 0.38
C MET A 62 0.28 20.71 1.28
N MET A 63 0.89 20.44 2.42
CA MET A 63 0.44 19.40 3.36
C MET A 63 -0.95 19.72 3.92
N GLU A 64 -1.25 20.99 4.18
CA GLU A 64 -2.55 21.47 4.66
C GLU A 64 -3.71 21.22 3.68
N LYS A 65 -3.43 21.01 2.39
CA LYS A 65 -4.45 20.69 1.38
C LYS A 65 -4.81 19.20 1.36
N VAL A 66 -3.94 18.33 1.85
CA VAL A 66 -4.10 16.89 1.75
C VAL A 66 -5.37 16.38 2.44
N PRO A 67 -5.75 16.83 3.66
CA PRO A 67 -6.99 16.39 4.30
C PRO A 67 -8.24 16.64 3.45
N ALA A 68 -8.35 17.82 2.83
CA ALA A 68 -9.50 18.14 1.95
C ALA A 68 -9.53 17.23 0.71
N VAL A 69 -8.37 16.92 0.15
CA VAL A 69 -8.24 15.99 -1.00
C VAL A 69 -8.67 14.56 -0.61
N ILE A 70 -8.28 14.09 0.57
CA ILE A 70 -8.70 12.76 1.08
C ILE A 70 -10.20 12.72 1.33
N LYS A 71 -10.78 13.78 1.88
CA LYS A 71 -12.23 13.90 2.11
C LYS A 71 -13.01 13.89 0.77
N ASP A 72 -12.53 14.63 -0.24
CA ASP A 72 -13.11 14.59 -1.59
C ASP A 72 -13.00 13.18 -2.20
N LEU A 73 -11.89 12.49 -2.00
CA LEU A 73 -11.72 11.10 -2.43
C LEU A 73 -12.69 10.16 -1.73
N ALA A 74 -12.89 10.32 -0.40
CA ALA A 74 -13.84 9.53 0.37
C ALA A 74 -15.27 9.64 -0.19
N SER A 75 -15.67 10.84 -0.63
CA SER A 75 -16.98 11.07 -1.24
C SER A 75 -17.22 10.32 -2.57
N LYS A 76 -16.18 9.78 -3.18
CA LYS A 76 -16.21 9.03 -4.44
C LYS A 76 -16.13 7.51 -4.23
N VAL A 77 -15.97 7.06 -2.98
CA VAL A 77 -15.97 5.63 -2.63
C VAL A 77 -17.38 5.09 -2.74
N GLN A 78 -17.55 4.01 -3.50
CA GLN A 78 -18.86 3.40 -3.73
C GLN A 78 -19.39 2.72 -2.44
N PRO A 79 -20.71 2.70 -2.25
CA PRO A 79 -21.31 1.99 -1.12
C PRO A 79 -20.87 0.53 -1.02
N ASN A 80 -20.71 0.05 0.21
CA ASN A 80 -20.33 -1.32 0.52
C ASN A 80 -18.94 -1.74 0.03
N THR A 81 -18.07 -0.78 -0.29
CA THR A 81 -16.66 -1.00 -0.64
C THR A 81 -15.75 -0.12 0.18
N LEU A 82 -14.47 -0.49 0.25
CA LEU A 82 -13.46 0.24 1.00
C LEU A 82 -12.27 0.60 0.11
N LEU A 83 -11.72 1.78 0.35
CA LEU A 83 -10.48 2.25 -0.29
C LEU A 83 -9.47 2.66 0.77
N ALA A 84 -8.30 2.04 0.77
CA ALA A 84 -7.16 2.41 1.61
C ALA A 84 -6.16 3.24 0.79
N VAL A 85 -5.79 4.45 1.29
CA VAL A 85 -4.90 5.38 0.59
C VAL A 85 -3.78 5.89 1.48
N GLY A 86 -2.55 5.92 0.96
CA GLY A 86 -1.37 6.45 1.65
C GLY A 86 -1.16 7.94 1.38
N PHE A 87 -0.88 8.72 2.44
CA PHE A 87 -0.68 10.16 2.37
C PHE A 87 0.14 10.69 3.56
N PRO A 88 0.76 11.88 3.47
CA PRO A 88 1.38 12.57 4.61
C PRO A 88 0.33 13.32 5.43
N LEU A 89 0.36 13.13 6.76
CA LEU A 89 -0.50 13.83 7.71
C LEU A 89 0.30 14.87 8.50
N LEU A 90 0.02 16.15 8.27
CA LEU A 90 0.54 17.26 9.07
C LEU A 90 -0.43 17.56 10.22
N THR A 91 0.07 17.53 11.46
CA THR A 91 -0.72 17.89 12.65
C THR A 91 -0.63 19.39 12.95
N PRO A 92 -1.59 19.95 13.71
CA PRO A 92 -1.50 21.35 14.17
C PRO A 92 -0.23 21.67 14.97
N GLY A 93 0.36 20.67 15.61
CA GLY A 93 1.63 20.80 16.34
C GLY A 93 2.86 20.82 15.45
N GLY A 94 2.70 20.71 14.13
CA GLY A 94 3.80 20.73 13.15
C GLY A 94 4.51 19.38 12.93
N GLN A 95 4.06 18.30 13.58
CA GLN A 95 4.58 16.97 13.30
C GLN A 95 3.98 16.43 12.00
N LEU A 96 4.83 15.81 11.18
CA LEU A 96 4.42 15.13 9.96
C LEU A 96 4.49 13.61 10.16
N TYR A 97 3.43 12.91 9.81
CA TYR A 97 3.33 11.45 9.87
C TYR A 97 3.11 10.85 8.49
N ASN A 98 3.72 9.69 8.25
CA ASN A 98 3.38 8.84 7.13
C ASN A 98 2.13 8.05 7.52
N ALA A 99 1.05 8.19 6.76
CA ALA A 99 -0.28 7.75 7.14
C ALA A 99 -0.99 6.96 6.04
N ALA A 100 -1.94 6.12 6.44
CA ALA A 100 -2.90 5.48 5.55
C ALA A 100 -4.32 5.66 6.09
N ALA A 101 -5.24 6.20 5.29
CA ALA A 101 -6.65 6.28 5.63
C ALA A 101 -7.43 5.11 5.07
N LEU A 102 -8.40 4.60 5.81
CA LEU A 102 -9.46 3.74 5.30
C LEU A 102 -10.69 4.58 5.01
N LEU A 103 -11.16 4.55 3.77
CA LEU A 103 -12.29 5.33 3.27
C LEU A 103 -13.47 4.39 2.92
N GLY A 104 -14.69 4.82 3.24
CA GLY A 104 -15.91 4.10 2.90
C GLY A 104 -17.15 4.93 3.25
N GLU A 105 -18.29 4.68 2.61
CA GLU A 105 -19.57 5.34 2.90
C GLU A 105 -19.48 6.88 2.95
N ASN A 106 -18.73 7.48 2.03
CA ASN A 106 -18.44 8.91 1.96
C ASN A 106 -17.67 9.48 3.18
N GLN A 107 -17.00 8.64 3.96
CA GLN A 107 -16.33 9.03 5.20
C GLN A 107 -14.87 8.58 5.23
N VAL A 108 -14.07 9.28 6.02
CA VAL A 108 -12.77 8.81 6.50
C VAL A 108 -13.02 8.01 7.78
N LEU A 109 -12.96 6.68 7.68
CA LEU A 109 -13.28 5.78 8.79
C LEU A 109 -12.24 5.82 9.90
N GLY A 110 -10.99 6.10 9.54
CA GLY A 110 -9.88 6.28 10.46
C GLY A 110 -8.55 6.35 9.71
N ILE A 111 -7.51 6.73 10.43
CA ILE A 111 -6.17 6.97 9.89
C ILE A 111 -5.15 6.16 10.68
N VAL A 112 -4.47 5.23 10.02
CA VAL A 112 -3.34 4.49 10.60
C VAL A 112 -2.05 5.27 10.39
N LEU A 113 -1.21 5.34 11.41
CA LEU A 113 0.05 6.05 11.40
C LEU A 113 1.22 5.07 11.46
N LYS A 114 2.19 5.26 10.57
CA LYS A 114 3.37 4.39 10.43
C LYS A 114 4.20 4.36 11.70
N GLN A 115 4.53 3.14 12.17
CA GLN A 115 5.26 2.94 13.42
C GLN A 115 6.78 2.87 13.21
N HIS A 116 7.23 2.32 12.08
CA HIS A 116 8.65 2.18 11.76
C HIS A 116 8.99 2.93 10.48
N LEU A 117 9.97 3.84 10.58
CA LEU A 117 10.39 4.68 9.46
C LEU A 117 11.58 4.07 8.74
N ALA A 118 11.52 4.05 7.40
CA ALA A 118 12.61 3.57 6.57
C ALA A 118 13.80 4.54 6.65
N ARG A 119 14.97 4.01 7.03
CA ARG A 119 16.20 4.77 7.26
C ARG A 119 17.47 4.14 6.70
N SER A 120 17.32 3.05 5.94
CA SER A 120 18.43 2.32 5.32
C SER A 120 18.48 2.55 3.80
N GLY A 121 19.67 2.40 3.22
CA GLY A 121 19.87 2.57 1.79
C GLY A 121 19.57 3.98 1.31
N ILE A 122 18.60 4.10 0.39
CA ILE A 122 18.19 5.38 -0.18
C ILE A 122 17.09 6.08 0.62
N HIS A 123 16.56 5.44 1.68
CA HIS A 123 15.48 5.96 2.49
C HIS A 123 15.99 6.71 3.70
N TYR A 124 15.39 7.87 3.98
CA TYR A 124 15.64 8.67 5.20
C TYR A 124 14.37 9.36 5.68
N GLU A 125 13.32 8.57 5.85
CA GLU A 125 12.04 9.07 6.34
C GLU A 125 12.13 9.83 7.67
N PRO A 126 13.02 9.48 8.63
CA PRO A 126 13.18 10.25 9.87
C PRO A 126 13.60 11.72 9.69
N ARG A 127 14.02 12.12 8.47
CA ARG A 127 14.25 13.52 8.12
C ARG A 127 12.95 14.32 8.13
N TRP A 128 11.85 13.71 7.74
CA TRP A 128 10.57 14.41 7.53
C TRP A 128 9.47 13.93 8.45
N PHE A 129 9.42 12.63 8.76
CA PHE A 129 8.33 11.99 9.48
C PHE A 129 8.71 11.64 10.92
N THR A 130 7.69 11.65 11.77
CA THR A 130 7.76 11.15 13.15
C THR A 130 7.15 9.75 13.19
N PRO A 131 7.81 8.74 13.82
CA PRO A 131 7.22 7.43 13.99
C PRO A 131 6.08 7.49 15.02
N TRP A 132 5.01 6.73 14.78
CA TRP A 132 3.91 6.63 15.74
C TRP A 132 4.19 5.56 16.79
N PRO A 133 3.91 5.81 18.08
CA PRO A 133 4.12 4.80 19.11
C PRO A 133 3.11 3.65 19.00
N HIS A 134 3.58 2.42 19.23
CA HIS A 134 2.75 1.22 19.25
C HIS A 134 1.63 1.31 20.29
N GLY A 135 0.43 0.82 19.96
CA GLY A 135 -0.74 0.73 20.84
C GLY A 135 -1.38 2.08 21.17
N VAL A 136 -0.91 3.19 20.62
CA VAL A 136 -1.46 4.51 20.88
C VAL A 136 -2.51 4.89 19.84
N THR A 137 -3.66 5.39 20.34
CA THR A 137 -4.73 5.95 19.51
C THR A 137 -5.07 7.37 19.98
N THR A 138 -5.58 8.17 19.07
CA THR A 138 -6.02 9.55 19.36
C THR A 138 -7.18 9.92 18.45
N VAL A 139 -7.83 11.05 18.75
CA VAL A 139 -8.80 11.68 17.86
C VAL A 139 -8.18 12.97 17.34
N ILE A 140 -8.28 13.20 16.06
CA ILE A 140 -7.77 14.42 15.41
C ILE A 140 -8.90 15.11 14.65
N ASP A 141 -8.79 16.44 14.52
CA ASP A 141 -9.57 17.17 13.51
C ASP A 141 -8.97 16.91 12.13
N PHE A 142 -9.75 16.31 11.25
CA PHE A 142 -9.35 16.00 9.88
C PHE A 142 -10.36 16.61 8.91
N ALA A 143 -10.01 17.73 8.30
CA ALA A 143 -10.88 18.51 7.40
C ALA A 143 -12.24 18.88 8.05
N GLY A 144 -12.24 19.26 9.33
CA GLY A 144 -13.43 19.65 10.09
C GLY A 144 -14.24 18.49 10.68
N GLU A 145 -13.74 17.27 10.64
CA GLU A 145 -14.37 16.09 11.23
C GLU A 145 -13.46 15.45 12.27
N GLN A 146 -14.05 14.89 13.33
CA GLN A 146 -13.31 14.16 14.36
C GLN A 146 -13.07 12.73 13.88
N VAL A 147 -11.82 12.38 13.63
CA VAL A 147 -11.42 11.08 13.08
C VAL A 147 -10.44 10.38 14.03
N MET A 148 -10.65 9.10 14.26
CA MET A 148 -9.69 8.27 15.00
C MET A 148 -8.39 8.12 14.20
N ALA A 149 -7.25 8.27 14.88
CA ALA A 149 -5.93 8.09 14.28
C ALA A 149 -4.99 7.29 15.19
N GLY A 150 -4.02 6.60 14.63
CA GLY A 150 -2.98 5.87 15.35
C GLY A 150 -2.87 4.40 14.99
N ASP A 151 -2.66 3.54 15.98
CA ASP A 151 -2.58 2.08 15.82
C ASP A 151 -3.99 1.45 15.83
N LEU A 152 -4.66 1.44 14.68
CA LEU A 152 -6.06 1.07 14.55
C LEU A 152 -6.27 -0.28 13.87
N VAL A 153 -7.38 -0.93 14.23
CA VAL A 153 -8.01 -2.04 13.49
C VAL A 153 -9.45 -1.63 13.16
N PHE A 154 -9.90 -1.91 11.96
CA PHE A 154 -11.26 -1.58 11.51
C PHE A 154 -12.11 -2.85 11.50
N ASP A 155 -13.24 -2.84 12.20
CA ASP A 155 -14.22 -3.91 12.14
C ASP A 155 -15.33 -3.50 11.15
N VAL A 156 -15.41 -4.25 10.05
CA VAL A 156 -16.37 -4.05 8.97
C VAL A 156 -17.22 -5.31 8.85
N SER A 157 -18.41 -5.28 9.43
CA SER A 157 -19.32 -6.45 9.47
C SER A 157 -18.65 -7.73 10.00
N GLY A 158 -17.79 -7.62 11.01
CA GLY A 158 -17.09 -8.75 11.62
C GLY A 158 -15.90 -9.27 10.81
N VAL A 159 -15.43 -8.50 9.82
CA VAL A 159 -14.12 -8.66 9.15
C VAL A 159 -13.19 -7.57 9.67
N ARG A 160 -12.09 -7.96 10.28
CA ARG A 160 -11.12 -7.01 10.85
C ARG A 160 -9.96 -6.75 9.91
N ILE A 161 -9.70 -5.45 9.65
CA ILE A 161 -8.68 -4.96 8.74
C ILE A 161 -7.66 -4.14 9.51
N GLY A 162 -6.38 -4.49 9.38
CA GLY A 162 -5.25 -3.73 9.94
C GLY A 162 -4.23 -3.35 8.87
N PHE A 163 -3.22 -2.58 9.26
CA PHE A 163 -2.20 -2.07 8.34
C PHE A 163 -0.78 -2.33 8.86
N GLU A 164 0.12 -2.61 7.93
CA GLU A 164 1.57 -2.50 8.07
C GLU A 164 2.09 -1.62 6.93
N ILE A 165 2.54 -0.41 7.22
CA ILE A 165 2.96 0.53 6.18
C ILE A 165 4.44 0.31 5.87
N CYS A 166 4.76 -0.29 4.73
CA CYS A 166 6.10 -0.49 4.17
C CYS A 166 7.11 -1.05 5.20
N GLU A 167 7.99 -0.21 5.78
CA GLU A 167 9.03 -0.59 6.75
C GLU A 167 8.47 -1.34 7.97
N ASP A 168 7.20 -1.12 8.33
CA ASP A 168 6.54 -1.86 9.42
C ASP A 168 6.62 -3.38 9.21
N SER A 169 6.67 -3.86 7.97
CA SER A 169 6.76 -5.29 7.66
C SER A 169 8.19 -5.85 7.63
N TRP A 170 9.21 -4.99 7.63
CA TRP A 170 10.62 -5.40 7.53
C TRP A 170 11.32 -5.54 8.88
N VAL A 171 10.71 -5.08 9.95
CA VAL A 171 11.27 -5.12 11.31
C VAL A 171 10.79 -6.34 12.10
N ALA A 172 11.56 -6.74 13.12
CA ALA A 172 11.20 -7.89 13.95
C ALA A 172 9.96 -7.62 14.83
N ASP A 173 9.83 -6.40 15.35
CA ASP A 173 8.67 -5.95 16.15
C ASP A 173 7.62 -5.28 15.27
N ARG A 174 7.14 -6.03 14.28
CA ARG A 174 6.18 -5.54 13.31
C ARG A 174 4.75 -5.49 13.87
N PRO A 175 3.93 -4.49 13.45
CA PRO A 175 2.55 -4.33 13.90
C PRO A 175 1.68 -5.57 13.73
N GLY A 176 1.94 -6.43 12.75
CA GLY A 176 1.20 -7.66 12.49
C GLY A 176 1.04 -8.56 13.71
N ARG A 177 2.01 -8.55 14.64
CA ARG A 177 1.90 -9.24 15.93
C ARG A 177 0.71 -8.75 16.76
N SER A 178 0.56 -7.44 16.89
CA SER A 178 -0.54 -6.81 17.60
C SER A 178 -1.86 -6.96 16.84
N LEU A 179 -1.83 -6.79 15.51
CA LEU A 179 -2.99 -6.97 14.65
C LEU A 179 -3.57 -8.38 14.74
N CYS A 180 -2.70 -9.42 14.81
CA CYS A 180 -3.13 -10.80 15.02
C CYS A 180 -3.86 -10.98 16.36
N ARG A 181 -3.35 -10.38 17.45
CA ARG A 181 -3.99 -10.42 18.78
C ARG A 181 -5.34 -9.72 18.80
N ARG A 182 -5.51 -8.67 17.99
CA ARG A 182 -6.77 -7.95 17.76
C ARG A 182 -7.65 -8.61 16.68
N LEU A 183 -7.32 -9.85 16.29
CA LEU A 183 -8.07 -10.70 15.36
C LEU A 183 -8.19 -10.15 13.94
N ALA A 184 -7.21 -9.41 13.46
CA ALA A 184 -7.22 -8.94 12.07
C ALA A 184 -7.31 -10.11 11.08
N ASP A 185 -8.31 -10.08 10.21
CA ASP A 185 -8.52 -11.05 9.13
C ASP A 185 -7.72 -10.67 7.88
N ILE A 186 -7.50 -9.36 7.71
CA ILE A 186 -6.79 -8.78 6.56
C ILE A 186 -5.72 -7.82 7.08
N ILE A 187 -4.51 -7.91 6.55
CA ILE A 187 -3.46 -6.91 6.72
C ILE A 187 -3.19 -6.28 5.36
N LEU A 188 -3.38 -4.98 5.26
CA LEU A 188 -3.05 -4.16 4.11
C LEU A 188 -1.63 -3.61 4.27
N ASN A 189 -0.78 -3.81 3.27
CA ASN A 189 0.59 -3.32 3.26
C ASN A 189 0.84 -2.35 2.09
N PRO A 190 0.46 -1.06 2.24
CA PRO A 190 0.87 -0.02 1.31
C PRO A 190 2.37 0.22 1.43
N SER A 191 3.09 0.18 0.31
CA SER A 191 4.55 0.29 0.25
C SER A 191 5.05 1.25 -0.81
N ALA A 192 6.23 1.82 -0.55
CA ALA A 192 7.07 2.56 -1.48
C ALA A 192 8.50 2.01 -1.40
N SER A 193 8.65 0.73 -1.72
CA SER A 193 9.89 -0.01 -1.64
C SER A 193 10.61 0.03 -2.99
N HIS A 194 11.78 0.68 -3.04
CA HIS A 194 12.57 0.81 -4.28
C HIS A 194 12.98 -0.55 -4.85
N PHE A 195 13.14 -0.58 -6.17
CA PHE A 195 13.69 -1.74 -6.85
C PHE A 195 15.12 -2.04 -6.39
N ALA A 196 15.42 -3.31 -6.20
CA ALA A 196 16.77 -3.87 -6.12
C ALA A 196 16.71 -5.32 -6.63
N ILE A 197 17.81 -5.79 -7.22
CA ILE A 197 17.96 -7.18 -7.64
C ILE A 197 17.80 -8.09 -6.42
N GLY A 198 17.00 -9.16 -6.56
CA GLY A 198 16.71 -10.10 -5.47
C GLY A 198 15.61 -9.67 -4.47
N LYS A 199 15.29 -8.40 -4.37
CA LYS A 199 14.36 -7.86 -3.35
C LYS A 199 12.92 -8.38 -3.50
N GLN A 200 12.50 -8.79 -4.70
CA GLN A 200 11.19 -9.41 -4.89
C GLN A 200 11.06 -10.71 -4.11
N ALA A 201 12.10 -11.54 -4.09
CA ALA A 201 12.09 -12.79 -3.34
C ALA A 201 11.94 -12.54 -1.83
N GLU A 202 12.58 -11.51 -1.30
CA GLU A 202 12.44 -11.11 0.12
C GLU A 202 11.00 -10.65 0.41
N ARG A 203 10.38 -9.87 -0.51
CA ARG A 203 8.98 -9.44 -0.37
C ARG A 203 8.02 -10.64 -0.38
N VAL A 204 8.20 -11.58 -1.33
CA VAL A 204 7.40 -12.82 -1.36
C VAL A 204 7.54 -13.58 -0.04
N ALA A 205 8.75 -13.66 0.51
CA ALA A 205 9.01 -14.37 1.75
C ALA A 205 8.25 -13.73 2.94
N PHE A 206 8.37 -12.41 3.17
CA PHE A 206 7.70 -11.80 4.31
C PHE A 206 6.17 -11.69 4.15
N VAL A 207 5.66 -11.50 2.92
CA VAL A 207 4.22 -11.49 2.63
C VAL A 207 3.61 -12.86 2.91
N THR A 208 4.26 -13.91 2.42
CA THR A 208 3.79 -15.29 2.60
C THR A 208 3.90 -15.70 4.07
N GLU A 209 5.05 -15.43 4.71
CA GLU A 209 5.25 -15.73 6.13
C GLU A 209 4.33 -14.90 7.03
N GLY A 210 4.14 -13.61 6.74
CA GLY A 210 3.20 -12.76 7.46
C GLY A 210 1.78 -13.31 7.41
N SER A 211 1.31 -13.76 6.24
CA SER A 211 -0.02 -14.34 6.10
C SER A 211 -0.17 -15.64 6.90
N ARG A 212 0.90 -16.45 6.96
CA ARG A 212 0.96 -17.69 7.76
C ARG A 212 1.03 -17.42 9.25
N ALA A 213 2.01 -16.58 9.65
CA ALA A 213 2.31 -16.33 11.06
C ALA A 213 1.15 -15.62 11.78
N PHE A 214 0.45 -14.71 11.08
CA PHE A 214 -0.66 -13.97 11.66
C PHE A 214 -2.04 -14.59 11.37
N GLY A 215 -2.09 -15.63 10.52
CA GLY A 215 -3.34 -16.29 10.10
C GLY A 215 -4.28 -15.31 9.41
N THR A 216 -3.76 -14.52 8.44
CA THR A 216 -4.48 -13.44 7.77
C THR A 216 -4.43 -13.57 6.25
N VAL A 217 -5.30 -12.82 5.58
CA VAL A 217 -5.07 -12.40 4.20
C VAL A 217 -4.09 -11.21 4.25
N TYR A 218 -2.98 -11.30 3.53
CA TYR A 218 -1.95 -10.27 3.48
C TYR A 218 -1.90 -9.67 2.08
N VAL A 219 -2.16 -8.36 1.98
CA VAL A 219 -2.25 -7.65 0.70
C VAL A 219 -1.13 -6.63 0.62
N TYR A 220 -0.14 -6.89 -0.22
CA TYR A 220 1.00 -6.02 -0.47
C TYR A 220 0.82 -5.27 -1.78
N THR A 221 1.06 -3.96 -1.78
CA THR A 221 1.14 -3.15 -2.99
C THR A 221 2.30 -2.16 -2.94
N ASN A 222 3.00 -2.01 -4.06
CA ASN A 222 4.13 -1.10 -4.20
C ASN A 222 3.83 0.05 -5.16
N LEU A 223 4.49 1.20 -4.95
CA LEU A 223 4.55 2.25 -5.96
C LEU A 223 5.10 1.71 -7.28
N LEU A 224 4.77 2.40 -8.37
CA LEU A 224 5.23 2.10 -9.73
C LEU A 224 5.96 3.30 -10.32
N GLY A 225 7.02 3.04 -11.09
CA GLY A 225 7.73 4.04 -11.87
C GLY A 225 8.86 4.75 -11.14
N CYS A 226 9.41 5.77 -11.75
CA CYS A 226 10.51 6.57 -11.21
C CYS A 226 10.01 7.85 -10.56
N GLU A 227 10.43 8.11 -9.32
CA GLU A 227 10.15 9.38 -8.64
C GLU A 227 11.44 10.13 -8.32
N SER A 228 11.45 11.42 -8.62
CA SER A 228 12.54 12.38 -8.33
C SER A 228 13.92 11.94 -8.83
N GLY A 229 13.99 11.06 -9.81
CA GLY A 229 15.23 10.58 -10.42
C GLY A 229 16.14 9.74 -9.51
N ARG A 230 15.66 9.34 -8.32
CA ARG A 230 16.48 8.62 -7.32
C ARG A 230 16.22 7.14 -7.24
N ALA A 231 14.98 6.73 -7.47
CA ALA A 231 14.55 5.35 -7.33
C ALA A 231 13.53 5.00 -8.40
N VAL A 232 13.58 3.77 -8.84
CA VAL A 232 12.49 3.13 -9.58
C VAL A 232 11.76 2.22 -8.62
N TYR A 233 10.44 2.32 -8.61
CA TYR A 233 9.52 1.42 -7.91
C TYR A 233 8.94 0.46 -8.92
N ASP A 234 8.97 -0.82 -8.61
CA ASP A 234 8.67 -1.88 -9.58
C ASP A 234 7.18 -2.21 -9.74
N GLY A 235 6.34 -1.66 -8.86
CA GLY A 235 4.90 -1.91 -8.90
C GLY A 235 4.51 -3.34 -8.54
N ASP A 236 5.33 -4.03 -7.73
CA ASP A 236 4.99 -5.36 -7.21
C ASP A 236 3.66 -5.32 -6.45
N MET A 237 2.79 -6.29 -6.75
CA MET A 237 1.57 -6.53 -5.99
C MET A 237 1.45 -8.02 -5.68
N MET A 238 1.10 -8.34 -4.44
CA MET A 238 1.00 -9.72 -3.96
C MET A 238 -0.15 -9.85 -2.99
N ILE A 239 -0.88 -10.95 -3.09
CA ILE A 239 -1.92 -11.32 -2.15
C ILE A 239 -1.60 -12.73 -1.66
N ALA A 240 -1.42 -12.88 -0.35
CA ALA A 240 -1.21 -14.17 0.28
C ALA A 240 -2.31 -14.46 1.31
N SER A 241 -2.68 -15.70 1.45
CA SER A 241 -3.67 -16.15 2.41
C SER A 241 -3.21 -17.44 3.10
N ALA A 242 -3.22 -17.43 4.42
CA ALA A 242 -2.88 -18.60 5.23
C ALA A 242 -1.54 -19.27 4.85
N GLY A 243 -0.54 -18.47 4.49
CA GLY A 243 0.80 -18.94 4.14
C GLY A 243 0.99 -19.33 2.67
N LYS A 244 0.02 -19.05 1.82
CA LYS A 244 0.10 -19.33 0.38
C LYS A 244 -0.03 -18.05 -0.41
N LEU A 245 0.84 -17.87 -1.40
CA LEU A 245 0.68 -16.80 -2.40
C LEU A 245 -0.53 -17.15 -3.27
N VAL A 246 -1.56 -16.30 -3.23
CA VAL A 246 -2.82 -16.49 -3.95
C VAL A 246 -2.79 -15.80 -5.30
N ALA A 247 -2.24 -14.57 -5.32
CA ALA A 247 -2.09 -13.79 -6.54
C ALA A 247 -0.82 -12.96 -6.50
N MET A 248 -0.21 -12.74 -7.67
CA MET A 248 0.96 -11.88 -7.85
C MET A 248 0.93 -11.26 -9.24
N SER A 249 1.27 -9.98 -9.36
CA SER A 249 1.31 -9.27 -10.63
C SER A 249 2.69 -9.34 -11.29
N GLU A 250 2.71 -9.11 -12.60
CA GLU A 250 3.93 -8.70 -13.27
C GLU A 250 4.32 -7.28 -12.83
N ARG A 251 5.63 -7.02 -12.74
CA ARG A 251 6.21 -5.74 -12.33
C ARG A 251 6.78 -4.94 -13.51
N LEU A 252 7.22 -3.71 -13.25
CA LEU A 252 7.87 -2.82 -14.21
C LEU A 252 6.97 -2.43 -15.40
N SER A 253 5.72 -2.07 -15.10
CA SER A 253 4.75 -1.62 -16.10
C SER A 253 4.95 -0.15 -16.48
N PHE A 254 4.70 0.19 -17.74
CA PHE A 254 4.64 1.56 -18.23
C PHE A 254 3.25 2.20 -18.12
N ALA A 255 2.27 1.46 -17.62
CA ALA A 255 0.92 1.97 -17.40
C ALA A 255 0.86 2.97 -16.23
N PRO A 256 -0.14 3.85 -16.20
CA PRO A 256 -0.32 4.80 -15.09
C PRO A 256 -0.70 4.10 -13.79
N TYR A 257 -1.30 2.92 -13.85
CA TYR A 257 -1.63 2.06 -12.72
C TYR A 257 -1.80 0.61 -13.17
N LYS A 258 -1.83 -0.30 -12.21
CA LYS A 258 -2.21 -1.72 -12.38
C LYS A 258 -3.10 -2.16 -11.22
N VAL A 259 -3.93 -3.16 -11.47
CA VAL A 259 -4.85 -3.75 -10.49
C VAL A 259 -4.61 -5.25 -10.41
N LEU A 260 -4.57 -5.80 -9.19
CA LEU A 260 -4.50 -7.23 -8.90
C LEU A 260 -5.59 -7.59 -7.90
N LEU A 261 -6.43 -8.57 -8.23
CA LEU A 261 -7.51 -9.02 -7.36
C LEU A 261 -7.32 -10.48 -6.92
N ALA A 262 -7.85 -10.78 -5.74
CA ALA A 262 -8.07 -12.15 -5.30
C ALA A 262 -9.32 -12.25 -4.40
N ASN A 263 -10.07 -13.32 -4.56
CA ASN A 263 -11.12 -13.70 -3.61
C ASN A 263 -10.52 -14.66 -2.58
N CYS A 264 -10.55 -14.27 -1.32
CA CYS A 264 -9.86 -14.96 -0.24
C CYS A 264 -10.85 -15.57 0.77
N ASP A 265 -10.60 -16.82 1.17
CA ASP A 265 -11.34 -17.51 2.23
C ASP A 265 -10.77 -17.15 3.60
N LEU A 266 -11.49 -16.34 4.37
CA LEU A 266 -11.11 -15.90 5.72
C LEU A 266 -11.11 -17.05 6.74
N ARG A 267 -11.87 -18.12 6.47
CA ARG A 267 -11.98 -19.28 7.39
C ARG A 267 -10.63 -19.97 7.57
N GLN A 268 -9.80 -20.01 6.52
CA GLN A 268 -8.48 -20.65 6.58
C GLN A 268 -7.55 -19.91 7.57
N GLY A 269 -7.46 -18.59 7.51
CA GLY A 269 -6.68 -17.80 8.45
C GLY A 269 -7.21 -17.92 9.89
N ARG A 270 -8.53 -17.82 10.06
CA ARG A 270 -9.19 -18.01 11.37
C ARG A 270 -8.95 -19.40 11.96
N MET A 271 -8.89 -20.43 11.12
CA MET A 271 -8.56 -21.78 11.54
C MET A 271 -7.10 -21.89 11.99
N LEU A 272 -6.17 -21.32 11.24
CA LEU A 272 -4.75 -21.28 11.61
C LEU A 272 -4.53 -20.61 12.98
N ARG A 273 -5.14 -19.47 13.21
CA ARG A 273 -5.06 -18.77 14.51
C ARG A 273 -5.53 -19.66 15.67
N ARG A 274 -6.62 -20.39 15.50
CA ARG A 274 -7.12 -21.33 16.53
C ARG A 274 -6.18 -22.50 16.77
N GLN A 275 -5.57 -23.06 15.71
CA GLN A 275 -4.68 -24.21 15.80
C GLN A 275 -3.32 -23.87 16.41
N SER A 276 -2.82 -22.66 16.13
CA SER A 276 -1.47 -22.25 16.55
C SER A 276 -1.37 -21.79 18.01
N GLY A 277 -2.49 -21.75 18.74
CA GLY A 277 -2.51 -21.22 20.10
C GLY A 277 -2.23 -19.71 20.20
N MET A 278 -2.22 -18.99 19.06
CA MET A 278 -2.05 -17.53 19.03
C MET A 278 -3.20 -16.79 19.72
N LEU A 279 -4.35 -17.42 19.85
CA LEU A 279 -5.51 -16.91 20.57
C LEU A 279 -5.36 -17.17 22.08
N LEU A 280 -4.30 -16.67 22.68
CA LEU A 280 -4.33 -16.41 24.11
C LEU A 280 -5.27 -15.24 24.28
N SER A 281 -6.52 -15.54 24.59
CA SER A 281 -7.59 -14.55 24.72
C SER A 281 -7.19 -13.51 25.75
N ASP A 282 -6.83 -12.34 25.28
CA ASP A 282 -6.82 -11.12 26.04
C ASP A 282 -7.99 -10.28 25.56
N PRO A 283 -9.16 -10.35 26.22
CA PRO A 283 -10.36 -9.63 25.78
C PRO A 283 -10.16 -8.11 25.73
N ILE A 284 -9.21 -7.58 26.51
CA ILE A 284 -8.85 -6.16 26.52
C ILE A 284 -8.08 -5.83 25.22
N ALA A 285 -7.11 -6.67 24.86
CA ALA A 285 -6.34 -6.47 23.62
C ALA A 285 -7.21 -6.62 22.36
N GLU A 286 -8.28 -7.42 22.40
CA GLU A 286 -9.20 -7.62 21.29
C GLU A 286 -10.04 -6.36 20.98
N ALA A 287 -10.26 -5.49 21.96
CA ALA A 287 -11.10 -4.28 21.84
C ALA A 287 -10.28 -3.01 21.67
N ASP A 288 -8.96 -3.04 21.95
CA ASP A 288 -8.12 -1.86 21.95
C ASP A 288 -7.85 -1.34 20.53
N GLY A 289 -8.09 -0.05 20.31
CA GLY A 289 -7.91 0.59 19.00
C GLY A 289 -8.80 0.05 17.88
N VAL A 290 -9.92 -0.61 18.20
CA VAL A 290 -10.87 -1.12 17.20
C VAL A 290 -11.91 -0.06 16.83
N VAL A 291 -11.99 0.27 15.55
CA VAL A 291 -12.99 1.15 14.96
C VAL A 291 -14.10 0.33 14.35
N PHE A 292 -15.30 0.39 14.93
CA PHE A 292 -16.49 -0.23 14.36
C PHE A 292 -17.10 0.71 13.32
N THR A 293 -17.05 0.32 12.04
CA THR A 293 -17.39 1.23 10.94
C THR A 293 -18.88 1.31 10.64
N GLY A 294 -19.66 0.32 11.06
CA GLY A 294 -21.08 0.21 10.68
C GLY A 294 -21.33 -0.11 9.21
N ILE A 295 -20.27 -0.29 8.41
CA ILE A 295 -20.38 -0.59 6.98
C ILE A 295 -20.66 -2.07 6.79
N GLU A 296 -21.54 -2.37 5.81
CA GLU A 296 -21.81 -3.72 5.35
C GLU A 296 -21.17 -3.95 3.98
N PHE A 297 -20.51 -5.08 3.79
CA PHE A 297 -20.03 -5.50 2.48
C PHE A 297 -21.21 -5.97 1.60
N LYS A 298 -21.03 -5.89 0.26
CA LYS A 298 -21.93 -6.56 -0.70
C LYS A 298 -22.06 -8.05 -0.37
N PRO A 299 -23.14 -8.73 -0.79
CA PRO A 299 -23.25 -10.19 -0.69
C PRO A 299 -22.00 -10.88 -1.25
N GLU A 300 -21.60 -12.00 -0.61
CA GLU A 300 -20.40 -12.75 -1.03
C GLU A 300 -20.53 -13.20 -2.49
N ASN A 301 -19.53 -12.85 -3.30
CA ASN A 301 -19.42 -13.36 -4.67
C ASN A 301 -18.56 -14.62 -4.70
N THR A 302 -19.18 -15.77 -4.84
CA THR A 302 -18.51 -17.07 -4.87
C THR A 302 -18.03 -17.47 -6.28
N ALA A 303 -18.35 -16.68 -7.31
CA ALA A 303 -18.14 -17.01 -8.72
C ALA A 303 -17.01 -16.24 -9.41
N LEU A 304 -16.16 -15.53 -8.65
CA LEU A 304 -15.03 -14.81 -9.26
C LEU A 304 -13.97 -15.81 -9.76
N ASP A 305 -13.70 -15.77 -11.06
CA ASP A 305 -12.51 -16.38 -11.65
C ASP A 305 -11.27 -15.67 -11.09
N ILE A 306 -10.55 -16.36 -10.23
CA ILE A 306 -9.29 -15.86 -9.69
C ILE A 306 -8.22 -16.14 -10.74
N THR A 307 -7.56 -15.10 -11.21
CA THR A 307 -6.35 -15.26 -12.02
C THR A 307 -5.34 -16.08 -11.20
N PRO A 308 -4.92 -17.27 -11.66
CA PRO A 308 -3.95 -18.04 -10.91
C PRO A 308 -2.69 -17.21 -10.66
N PRO A 309 -1.99 -17.42 -9.52
CA PRO A 309 -0.78 -16.68 -9.24
C PRO A 309 0.18 -16.80 -10.42
N CYS A 310 0.67 -15.66 -10.91
CA CYS A 310 1.77 -15.67 -11.87
C CYS A 310 2.90 -16.45 -11.20
N ALA A 311 3.32 -17.55 -11.84
CA ALA A 311 4.46 -18.31 -11.33
C ALA A 311 5.61 -17.31 -11.16
N VAL A 312 6.25 -17.31 -9.99
CA VAL A 312 7.52 -16.60 -9.78
C VAL A 312 8.50 -17.23 -10.78
N ARG A 313 8.51 -16.73 -12.01
CA ARG A 313 9.49 -17.14 -13.00
C ARG A 313 10.82 -16.58 -12.54
N GLY A 314 11.85 -17.42 -12.53
CA GLY A 314 13.22 -16.92 -12.42
C GLY A 314 13.42 -15.90 -13.55
N GLU A 315 13.33 -14.60 -13.22
CA GLU A 315 13.60 -13.54 -14.20
C GLU A 315 15.11 -13.48 -14.43
N ASP A 316 15.52 -13.30 -15.68
CA ASP A 316 16.91 -12.99 -16.00
C ASP A 316 17.25 -11.61 -15.41
N GLU A 317 18.24 -11.55 -14.53
CA GLU A 317 18.66 -10.32 -13.86
C GLU A 317 19.06 -9.22 -14.85
N HIS A 318 19.65 -9.57 -16.00
CA HIS A 318 20.05 -8.61 -17.02
C HIS A 318 18.83 -8.03 -17.75
N GLU A 319 17.85 -8.87 -18.06
CA GLU A 319 16.57 -8.41 -18.64
C GLU A 319 15.85 -7.47 -17.69
N VAL A 320 15.74 -7.85 -16.43
CA VAL A 320 15.10 -7.03 -15.40
C VAL A 320 15.84 -5.70 -15.22
N ALA A 321 17.18 -5.70 -15.21
CA ALA A 321 17.98 -4.49 -15.13
C ALA A 321 17.71 -3.55 -16.31
N GLY A 322 17.65 -4.09 -17.53
CA GLY A 322 17.28 -3.30 -18.72
C GLY A 322 15.88 -2.69 -18.62
N ARG A 323 14.89 -3.48 -18.21
CA ARG A 323 13.51 -3.00 -18.03
C ARG A 323 13.39 -1.89 -16.96
N VAL A 324 14.13 -2.00 -15.87
CA VAL A 324 14.16 -0.99 -14.80
C VAL A 324 14.74 0.33 -15.30
N VAL A 325 15.86 0.27 -16.04
CA VAL A 325 16.48 1.48 -16.61
C VAL A 325 15.55 2.11 -17.63
N ALA A 326 14.94 1.31 -18.52
CA ALA A 326 13.99 1.80 -19.51
C ALA A 326 12.78 2.48 -18.84
N LEU A 327 12.21 1.89 -17.77
CA LEU A 327 11.12 2.49 -17.01
C LEU A 327 11.56 3.81 -16.35
N GLY A 328 12.76 3.84 -15.78
CA GLY A 328 13.33 5.04 -15.16
C GLY A 328 13.48 6.19 -16.17
N LEU A 329 14.04 5.92 -17.34
CA LEU A 329 14.21 6.90 -18.44
C LEU A 329 12.85 7.37 -18.99
N TRP A 330 11.94 6.43 -19.25
CA TRP A 330 10.59 6.73 -19.71
C TRP A 330 9.84 7.68 -18.77
N ASP A 331 9.84 7.36 -17.49
CA ASP A 331 9.16 8.17 -16.50
C ASP A 331 9.83 9.53 -16.29
N TRP A 332 11.16 9.58 -16.30
CA TRP A 332 11.87 10.85 -16.23
C TRP A 332 11.44 11.77 -17.38
N MET A 333 11.51 11.27 -18.62
CA MET A 333 11.11 12.04 -19.81
C MET A 333 9.66 12.52 -19.72
N ARG A 334 8.74 11.62 -19.36
CA ARG A 334 7.31 11.90 -19.25
C ARG A 334 6.99 12.93 -18.15
N LYS A 335 7.56 12.74 -16.96
CA LYS A 335 7.27 13.56 -15.77
C LYS A 335 7.95 14.92 -15.80
N THR A 336 9.07 15.05 -16.50
CA THR A 336 9.76 16.34 -16.69
C THR A 336 9.33 17.08 -17.97
N HIS A 337 8.43 16.48 -18.76
CA HIS A 337 7.96 17.03 -20.03
C HIS A 337 9.10 17.30 -21.05
N THR A 338 10.17 16.52 -21.00
CA THR A 338 11.29 16.60 -21.96
C THR A 338 10.95 15.83 -23.22
N GLY A 339 11.40 16.35 -24.38
CA GLY A 339 11.13 15.73 -25.69
C GLY A 339 12.02 14.55 -26.05
N GLY A 340 12.99 14.18 -25.20
CA GLY A 340 13.92 13.09 -25.43
C GLY A 340 15.24 13.27 -24.71
N PHE A 341 16.21 12.43 -25.05
CA PHE A 341 17.57 12.45 -24.50
C PHE A 341 18.59 12.77 -25.60
N ALA A 342 19.63 13.52 -25.28
CA ALA A 342 20.79 13.69 -26.13
C ALA A 342 21.93 12.83 -25.59
N LEU A 343 22.50 11.98 -26.43
CA LEU A 343 23.58 11.08 -26.06
C LEU A 343 24.81 11.34 -26.93
N SER A 344 25.97 11.49 -26.29
CA SER A 344 27.26 11.51 -26.97
C SER A 344 27.79 10.09 -27.10
N LEU A 345 27.83 9.57 -28.34
CA LEU A 345 28.38 8.25 -28.65
C LEU A 345 29.91 8.32 -28.81
N SER A 346 30.64 7.88 -27.80
CA SER A 346 32.12 7.84 -27.82
C SER A 346 32.69 6.64 -28.57
N GLY A 347 31.84 5.66 -28.96
CA GLY A 347 32.26 4.38 -29.52
C GLY A 347 32.64 3.32 -28.46
N GLY A 348 32.55 3.65 -27.17
CA GLY A 348 32.75 2.70 -26.07
C GLY A 348 31.48 1.93 -25.70
N ALA A 349 31.65 0.84 -24.93
CA ALA A 349 30.54 -0.03 -24.50
C ALA A 349 29.48 0.72 -23.69
N ASP A 350 29.86 1.64 -22.80
CA ASP A 350 28.94 2.38 -21.92
C ASP A 350 27.98 3.26 -22.74
N SER A 351 28.53 4.03 -23.69
CA SER A 351 27.70 4.91 -24.55
C SER A 351 26.82 4.10 -25.51
N ALA A 352 27.31 2.92 -25.98
CA ALA A 352 26.52 2.03 -26.80
C ALA A 352 25.37 1.40 -26.01
N LEU A 353 25.60 0.99 -24.76
CA LEU A 353 24.55 0.48 -23.87
C LEU A 353 23.51 1.56 -23.58
N CYS A 354 23.92 2.78 -23.26
CA CYS A 354 22.98 3.90 -23.04
C CYS A 354 22.14 4.23 -24.28
N ALA A 355 22.67 4.02 -25.50
CA ALA A 355 21.93 4.22 -26.72
C ALA A 355 20.94 3.09 -27.03
N ALA A 356 21.18 1.89 -26.51
CA ALA A 356 20.32 0.72 -26.69
C ALA A 356 19.12 0.69 -25.71
N MET A 357 19.24 1.42 -24.60
CA MET A 357 18.21 1.57 -23.57
C MET A 357 17.21 2.67 -23.90
#